data_bd7194a7c84a30e14579c3357326d45e
#
_entry.id   bd7194a7c84a30e14579c3357326d45e
#
_cell.length_a   1.000
_cell.length_b   1.000
_cell.length_c   1.000
_cell.angle_alpha   90.00
_cell.angle_beta   90.00
_cell.angle_gamma   90.00
#
_symmetry.space_group_name_H-M   'P 1'
#
loop_
_entity.id
_entity.type
_entity.pdbx_description
1 polymer ?
#
loop_
_entity_poly.entity_id
_entity_poly.type
_entity_poly.pdbx_seq_one_letter_code
_entity_poly.pdbx_strand_id
1 'polypeptide(L)' 'MSAIRRRWRFTGTVQGVGFRYYARAAALHLGLTGWVANNWDGSVTLEAQGERAALDALVPLIERSNRWARIENVEVTPLP' A
#
# COMPACT_ATOMS: atom_id res chain seq x y z
N MET A 1 -16.46 -15.62 7.03
CA MET A 1 -15.58 -14.76 6.26
C MET A 1 -14.38 -14.40 7.05
N SER A 2 -13.23 -14.63 6.51
CA SER A 2 -12.03 -14.33 7.23
C SER A 2 -11.31 -13.19 6.54
N ALA A 3 -10.83 -12.27 7.34
CA ALA A 3 -9.96 -11.21 6.86
C ALA A 3 -8.57 -11.78 6.62
N ILE A 4 -7.92 -11.25 5.61
CA ILE A 4 -6.55 -11.61 5.24
C ILE A 4 -5.68 -10.40 5.52
N ARG A 5 -4.44 -10.64 5.94
CA ARG A 5 -3.49 -9.55 6.20
C ARG A 5 -2.28 -9.73 5.30
N ARG A 6 -1.81 -8.62 4.72
CA ARG A 6 -0.63 -8.59 3.85
C ARG A 6 0.25 -7.42 4.18
N ARG A 7 1.52 -7.55 3.84
CA ARG A 7 2.49 -6.46 3.88
C ARG A 7 3.00 -6.20 2.48
N TRP A 8 3.08 -4.93 2.12
CA TRP A 8 3.70 -4.49 0.87
C TRP A 8 4.90 -3.63 1.22
N ARG A 9 5.99 -3.81 0.48
CA ARG A 9 7.13 -2.92 0.56
C ARG A 9 7.33 -2.33 -0.82
N PHE A 10 7.22 -1.00 -0.91
CA PHE A 10 7.30 -0.27 -2.16
C PHE A 10 8.66 0.39 -2.27
N THR A 11 9.31 0.27 -3.44
CA THR A 11 10.56 0.98 -3.74
C THR A 11 10.37 1.81 -5.00
N GLY A 12 11.23 2.80 -5.17
CA GLY A 12 11.17 3.75 -6.27
C GLY A 12 11.04 5.16 -5.73
N THR A 13 10.34 6.03 -6.46
CA THR A 13 10.04 7.39 -6.01
C THR A 13 8.74 7.36 -5.23
N VAL A 14 8.83 7.00 -3.95
CA VAL A 14 7.66 6.78 -3.11
C VAL A 14 7.67 7.63 -1.83
N GLN A 15 8.79 8.29 -1.49
CA GLN A 15 8.81 9.24 -0.39
C GLN A 15 8.88 10.66 -0.94
N GLY A 16 8.28 11.61 -0.22
CA GLY A 16 8.30 13.01 -0.62
C GLY A 16 7.33 13.37 -1.74
N VAL A 17 6.45 12.45 -2.10
CA VAL A 17 5.48 12.65 -3.19
C VAL A 17 4.03 12.41 -2.74
N GLY A 18 3.80 12.42 -1.42
CA GLY A 18 2.46 12.20 -0.86
C GLY A 18 2.02 10.75 -0.87
N PHE A 19 2.95 9.82 -1.04
CA PHE A 19 2.61 8.41 -1.22
C PHE A 19 1.80 7.87 -0.04
N ARG A 20 2.19 8.17 1.21
CA ARG A 20 1.47 7.68 2.39
C ARG A 20 0.03 8.18 2.42
N TYR A 21 -0.18 9.43 2.00
CA TYR A 21 -1.52 10.00 1.95
C TYR A 21 -2.40 9.22 0.97
N TYR A 22 -1.89 9.00 -0.25
CA TYR A 22 -2.66 8.31 -1.28
C TYR A 22 -2.84 6.83 -0.96
N ALA A 23 -1.83 6.19 -0.37
CA ALA A 23 -1.94 4.80 0.05
C ALA A 23 -3.00 4.63 1.13
N ARG A 24 -3.01 5.54 2.11
CA ARG A 24 -4.02 5.52 3.17
C ARG A 24 -5.41 5.77 2.62
N ALA A 25 -5.55 6.75 1.72
CA ALA A 25 -6.84 7.06 1.11
C ALA A 25 -7.38 5.86 0.32
N ALA A 26 -6.50 5.19 -0.44
CA ALA A 26 -6.89 4.02 -1.21
C ALA A 26 -7.35 2.88 -0.27
N ALA A 27 -6.61 2.63 0.80
CA ALA A 27 -6.98 1.59 1.75
C ALA A 27 -8.33 1.89 2.41
N LEU A 28 -8.56 3.14 2.81
CA LEU A 28 -9.84 3.53 3.40
C LEU A 28 -10.98 3.36 2.40
N HIS A 29 -10.77 3.75 1.16
CA HIS A 29 -11.77 3.59 0.10
C HIS A 29 -12.16 2.12 -0.09
N LEU A 30 -11.19 1.22 0.06
CA LEU A 30 -11.39 -0.22 -0.12
C LEU A 30 -11.86 -0.92 1.15
N GLY A 31 -12.07 -0.18 2.24
CA GLY A 31 -12.51 -0.78 3.50
C GLY A 31 -11.44 -1.56 4.24
N LEU A 32 -10.16 -1.25 3.96
CA LEU A 32 -9.05 -1.94 4.60
C LEU A 32 -8.62 -1.21 5.87
N THR A 33 -8.06 -1.96 6.80
CA THR A 33 -7.45 -1.43 8.02
C THR A 33 -5.98 -1.79 8.04
N GLY A 34 -5.16 -0.94 8.66
CA GLY A 34 -3.73 -1.20 8.74
C GLY A 34 -2.94 0.07 8.97
N TRP A 35 -1.72 0.10 8.45
CA TRP A 35 -0.83 1.25 8.63
C TRP A 35 0.14 1.36 7.47
N VAL A 36 0.73 2.55 7.32
CA VAL A 36 1.74 2.83 6.31
C VAL A 36 2.81 3.70 6.93
N ALA A 37 4.07 3.42 6.59
CA ALA A 37 5.21 4.13 7.16
C ALA A 37 6.36 4.22 6.17
N ASN A 38 7.08 5.34 6.20
CA ASN A 38 8.32 5.49 5.48
C ASN A 38 9.44 4.72 6.19
N ASN A 39 10.30 4.08 5.41
CA ASN A 39 11.49 3.44 5.94
C ASN A 39 12.70 4.34 5.66
N TRP A 40 13.75 4.17 6.48
CA TRP A 40 14.95 5.01 6.37
C TRP A 40 15.68 4.84 5.03
N ASP A 41 15.48 3.71 4.36
CA ASP A 41 16.16 3.40 3.09
C ASP A 41 15.43 3.98 1.86
N GLY A 42 14.36 4.75 2.06
CA GLY A 42 13.58 5.35 0.98
C GLY A 42 12.38 4.55 0.57
N SER A 43 12.24 3.32 1.06
CA SER A 43 11.06 2.50 0.77
C SER A 43 9.90 2.87 1.67
N VAL A 44 8.72 2.36 1.34
CA VAL A 44 7.51 2.54 2.16
C VAL A 44 6.93 1.16 2.44
N THR A 45 6.57 0.92 3.70
CA THR A 45 5.90 -0.31 4.12
C THR A 45 4.44 -0.01 4.38
N LEU A 46 3.57 -0.88 3.87
CA LEU A 46 2.15 -0.82 4.14
C LEU A 46 1.69 -2.20 4.60
N GLU A 47 0.95 -2.26 5.71
CA GLU A 47 0.26 -3.48 6.10
C GLU A 47 -1.22 -3.19 6.10
N ALA A 48 -2.01 -4.11 5.56
CA ALA A 48 -3.44 -3.94 5.52
C ALA A 48 -4.15 -5.27 5.65
N GLN A 49 -5.36 -5.20 6.16
CA GLN A 49 -6.20 -6.34 6.43
C GLN A 49 -7.58 -6.10 5.87
N GLY A 50 -8.16 -7.11 5.25
CA GLY A 50 -9.49 -7.04 4.70
C GLY A 50 -9.77 -8.20 3.78
N GLU A 51 -10.75 -8.02 2.89
CA GLU A 51 -11.10 -9.05 1.92
C GLU A 51 -10.07 -9.13 0.81
N ARG A 52 -9.91 -10.32 0.26
CA ARG A 52 -8.92 -10.58 -0.79
C ARG A 52 -9.07 -9.62 -1.97
N ALA A 53 -10.30 -9.42 -2.45
CA ALA A 53 -10.54 -8.56 -3.60
C ALA A 53 -10.09 -7.12 -3.33
N ALA A 54 -10.31 -6.63 -2.10
CA ALA A 54 -9.89 -5.28 -1.72
C ALA A 54 -8.37 -5.19 -1.66
N LEU A 55 -7.71 -6.21 -1.10
CA LEU A 55 -6.25 -6.23 -1.03
C LEU A 55 -5.64 -6.28 -2.43
N ASP A 56 -6.24 -7.05 -3.33
CA ASP A 56 -5.75 -7.15 -4.72
C ASP A 56 -5.93 -5.83 -5.47
N ALA A 57 -6.92 -5.02 -5.11
CA ALA A 57 -7.19 -3.74 -5.77
C ALA A 57 -6.32 -2.58 -5.26
N LEU A 58 -5.59 -2.79 -4.16
CA LEU A 58 -4.91 -1.70 -3.46
C LEU A 58 -3.81 -1.05 -4.31
N VAL A 59 -2.87 -1.83 -4.82
CA VAL A 59 -1.74 -1.28 -5.58
C VAL A 59 -2.21 -0.59 -6.86
N PRO A 60 -3.09 -1.19 -7.68
CA PRO A 60 -3.61 -0.48 -8.86
C PRO A 60 -4.28 0.83 -8.52
N LEU A 61 -5.01 0.90 -7.40
CA LEU A 61 -5.67 2.12 -6.99
C LEU A 61 -4.67 3.20 -6.57
N ILE A 62 -3.64 2.82 -5.83
CA ILE A 62 -2.57 3.76 -5.46
C ILE A 62 -1.90 4.31 -6.72
N GLU A 63 -1.58 3.45 -7.67
CA GLU A 63 -0.93 3.87 -8.91
C GLU A 63 -1.79 4.84 -9.72
N ARG A 64 -3.09 4.61 -9.77
CA ARG A 64 -3.99 5.50 -10.51
C ARG A 64 -4.16 6.84 -9.81
N SER A 65 -4.09 6.88 -8.50
CA SER A 65 -4.41 8.10 -7.75
C SER A 65 -3.20 8.98 -7.47
N ASN A 66 -1.98 8.46 -7.55
CA ASN A 66 -0.78 9.25 -7.25
C ASN A 66 0.16 9.29 -8.45
N ARG A 67 -0.03 10.30 -9.31
CA ARG A 67 0.78 10.45 -10.51
C ARG A 67 2.21 10.92 -10.26
N TRP A 68 2.51 11.40 -9.04
CA TRP A 68 3.85 11.85 -8.69
C TRP A 68 4.75 10.73 -8.22
N ALA A 69 4.16 9.63 -7.79
CA ALA A 69 4.91 8.47 -7.33
C ALA A 69 5.31 7.60 -8.52
N ARG A 70 6.48 6.98 -8.40
CA ARG A 70 6.91 5.96 -9.34
C ARG A 70 7.24 4.72 -8.52
N ILE A 71 6.42 3.69 -8.66
CA ILE A 71 6.65 2.43 -8.00
C ILE A 71 7.48 1.57 -8.92
N GLU A 72 8.74 1.31 -8.54
CA GLU A 72 9.63 0.49 -9.34
C GLU A 72 9.51 -0.97 -8.98
N ASN A 73 9.26 -1.28 -7.71
CA ASN A 73 9.10 -2.65 -7.26
C ASN A 73 8.15 -2.72 -6.06
N VAL A 74 7.40 -3.80 -5.98
CA VAL A 74 6.52 -4.07 -4.83
C VAL A 74 6.78 -5.49 -4.38
N GLU A 75 7.18 -5.65 -3.12
CA GLU A 75 7.29 -6.96 -2.49
C GLU A 75 6.06 -7.18 -1.64
N VAL A 76 5.39 -8.30 -1.85
CA VAL A 76 4.15 -8.63 -1.14
C VAL A 76 4.40 -9.85 -0.28
N THR A 77 4.10 -9.73 1.01
CA THR A 77 4.27 -10.82 1.97
C THR A 77 2.93 -11.10 2.65
N PRO A 78 2.40 -12.32 2.53
CA PRO A 78 1.22 -12.70 3.31
C PRO A 78 1.59 -12.76 4.79
N LEU A 79 0.68 -12.32 5.64
CA LEU A 79 0.88 -12.35 7.09
C LEU A 79 -0.13 -13.28 7.74
N PRO A 80 0.24 -13.88 8.91
CA PRO A 80 -0.71 -14.74 9.63
C PRO A 80 -1.92 -13.98 10.13
#